data_14a717f0814f581c31a08b2039da65ed
#
_entry.id   14a717f0814f581c31a08b2039da65ed
#
_cell.length_a   1.000
_cell.length_b   1.000
_cell.length_c   1.000
_cell.angle_alpha   90.00
_cell.angle_beta   90.00
_cell.angle_gamma   90.00
#
_symmetry.space_group_name_H-M   'P 1'
#
loop_
_entity.id
_entity.type
_entity.pdbx_description
1 polymer ?
#
loop_
_entity_poly.entity_id
_entity_poly.type
_entity_poly.pdbx_seq_one_letter_code
_entity_poly.pdbx_strand_id
1 'polypeptide(L)'
;LISDNTKKIDQIRESCVPFFNINLIKKKLKIINLYNQGQKLNHRLYNISLGKKFTNGFVRNGHDVLEISDRDYLRNNKSFSLIPNKNNFQNFLIDTFKNYYPDIIFFGHTKNIDLNTLDEFKSINKNLILSQWNEDPIMQSLDYSLKNISNIKLYSDFVDHNFITTDPSVLKTKINKKNFHFFFVPVDKNIESFDVFKMKPKKDLFYAMSHGVNRATLKEGVEDARINFL
;
A
#
# COMPACT_ATOMS: atom_id res chain seq x y z
N LEU A 1 28.53 8.30 -20.92
CA LEU A 1 27.39 7.44 -20.47
C LEU A 1 27.02 7.64 -18.99
N ILE A 2 28.01 7.79 -18.08
CA ILE A 2 27.72 8.01 -16.64
C ILE A 2 27.23 9.44 -16.38
N SER A 3 27.82 10.45 -17.05
CA SER A 3 27.44 11.86 -16.90
C SER A 3 26.00 12.17 -17.37
N ASP A 4 25.53 11.50 -18.40
CA ASP A 4 24.17 11.71 -18.92
C ASP A 4 23.09 11.10 -18.01
N ASN A 5 23.41 9.98 -17.35
CA ASN A 5 22.50 9.36 -16.40
C ASN A 5 22.38 10.16 -15.12
N THR A 6 23.46 10.81 -14.65
CA THR A 6 23.41 11.68 -13.49
C THR A 6 22.50 12.89 -13.74
N LYS A 7 22.63 13.54 -14.90
CA LYS A 7 21.73 14.64 -15.30
C LYS A 7 20.26 14.23 -15.36
N LYS A 8 19.97 13.03 -15.89
CA LYS A 8 18.59 12.50 -15.91
C LYS A 8 18.05 12.23 -14.51
N ILE A 9 18.87 11.70 -13.62
CA ILE A 9 18.49 11.48 -12.22
C ILE A 9 18.22 12.81 -11.52
N ASP A 10 19.03 13.82 -11.74
CA ASP A 10 18.83 15.14 -11.16
C ASP A 10 17.56 15.82 -11.73
N GLN A 11 17.29 15.69 -13.03
CA GLN A 11 16.04 16.15 -13.62
C GLN A 11 14.82 15.45 -13.05
N ILE A 12 14.90 14.13 -12.79
CA ILE A 12 13.83 13.39 -12.12
C ILE A 12 13.67 13.87 -10.68
N ARG A 13 14.74 14.10 -9.96
CA ARG A 13 14.70 14.69 -8.60
C ARG A 13 14.06 16.07 -8.60
N GLU A 14 14.46 16.95 -9.50
CA GLU A 14 13.90 18.28 -9.63
C GLU A 14 12.40 18.25 -10.01
N SER A 15 11.99 17.35 -10.88
CA SER A 15 10.58 17.15 -11.22
C SER A 15 9.75 16.60 -10.06
N CYS A 16 10.37 15.90 -9.12
CA CYS A 16 9.73 15.38 -7.92
C CYS A 16 9.70 16.40 -6.76
N VAL A 17 10.52 17.46 -6.79
CA VAL A 17 10.59 18.50 -5.75
C VAL A 17 9.24 19.14 -5.45
N PRO A 18 8.35 19.41 -6.42
CA PRO A 18 7.02 19.94 -6.12
C PRO A 18 6.16 19.01 -5.25
N PHE A 19 6.39 17.70 -5.33
CA PHE A 19 5.71 16.70 -4.50
C PHE A 19 6.31 16.62 -3.08
N PHE A 20 7.54 17.09 -2.90
CA PHE A 20 8.25 17.09 -1.62
C PHE A 20 8.32 18.49 -0.96
N ASN A 21 7.89 19.53 -1.67
CA ASN A 21 7.74 20.85 -1.07
C ASN A 21 6.47 20.88 -0.18
N ILE A 22 6.43 19.93 0.70
CA ILE A 22 5.46 19.85 1.77
C ILE A 22 5.83 20.98 2.71
N ASN A 23 5.13 22.09 2.60
CA ASN A 23 4.95 22.97 3.75
C ASN A 23 4.40 22.07 4.84
N LEU A 24 5.29 21.58 5.67
CA LEU A 24 5.04 20.56 6.68
C LEU A 24 3.73 20.87 7.36
N ILE A 25 2.80 19.93 7.28
CA ILE A 25 1.56 20.00 8.03
C ILE A 25 2.00 20.12 9.49
N LYS A 26 1.95 21.34 10.02
CA LYS A 26 2.36 21.63 11.41
C LYS A 26 1.42 20.98 12.43
N LYS A 27 0.25 20.51 11.95
CA LYS A 27 -0.75 19.87 12.79
C LYS A 27 -0.43 18.38 12.92
N LYS A 28 -0.32 17.91 14.15
CA LYS A 28 -0.28 16.48 14.46
C LYS A 28 -1.62 15.85 14.07
N LEU A 29 -1.58 14.80 13.26
CA LEU A 29 -2.75 14.07 12.79
C LEU A 29 -2.86 12.73 13.51
N LYS A 30 -4.08 12.26 13.69
CA LYS A 30 -4.41 10.89 14.10
C LYS A 30 -4.72 10.06 12.86
N ILE A 31 -3.99 9.00 12.64
CA ILE A 31 -4.06 8.18 11.43
C ILE A 31 -4.36 6.74 11.81
N ILE A 32 -5.40 6.15 11.24
CA ILE A 32 -5.56 4.70 11.21
C ILE A 32 -4.89 4.18 9.94
N ASN A 33 -3.83 3.36 10.10
CA ASN A 33 -3.20 2.66 8.99
C ASN A 33 -3.65 1.19 8.99
N LEU A 34 -4.49 0.85 8.00
CA LEU A 34 -5.10 -0.48 7.90
C LEU A 34 -4.48 -1.26 6.74
N TYR A 35 -3.81 -2.35 7.04
CA TYR A 35 -3.12 -3.18 6.07
C TYR A 35 -2.90 -4.61 6.59
N ASN A 36 -2.60 -5.55 5.70
CA ASN A 36 -2.25 -6.91 6.10
C ASN A 36 -0.85 -6.93 6.75
N GLN A 37 -0.79 -7.17 8.04
CA GLN A 37 0.48 -7.28 8.77
C GLN A 37 1.12 -8.66 8.63
N GLY A 38 0.32 -9.72 8.43
CA GLY A 38 0.81 -11.07 8.26
C GLY A 38 1.45 -11.66 9.53
N GLN A 39 0.92 -11.34 10.71
CA GLN A 39 1.47 -11.72 12.01
C GLN A 39 1.70 -13.21 12.19
N LYS A 40 0.85 -14.04 11.54
CA LYS A 40 0.94 -15.51 11.59
C LYS A 40 1.59 -16.15 10.36
N LEU A 41 2.17 -15.35 9.47
CA LEU A 41 2.83 -15.86 8.29
C LEU A 41 4.32 -16.09 8.58
N ASN A 42 4.84 -17.24 8.14
CA ASN A 42 6.24 -17.64 8.40
C ASN A 42 7.28 -16.89 7.58
N HIS A 43 6.87 -16.00 6.68
CA HIS A 43 7.76 -15.29 5.77
C HIS A 43 8.45 -14.05 6.36
N ARG A 44 8.22 -13.72 7.63
CA ARG A 44 8.89 -12.63 8.38
C ARG A 44 8.77 -11.24 7.75
N LEU A 45 7.72 -11.00 6.97
CA LEU A 45 7.56 -9.73 6.24
C LEU A 45 6.91 -8.61 7.06
N TYR A 46 6.51 -8.86 8.30
CA TYR A 46 5.83 -7.89 9.14
C TYR A 46 6.58 -6.56 9.23
N ASN A 47 7.87 -6.60 9.54
CA ASN A 47 8.68 -5.39 9.76
C ASN A 47 9.10 -4.67 8.47
N ILE A 48 9.01 -5.33 7.31
CA ILE A 48 9.46 -4.79 6.02
C ILE A 48 8.30 -4.56 5.05
N SER A 49 7.07 -4.83 5.47
CA SER A 49 5.90 -4.60 4.64
C SER A 49 5.71 -3.11 4.33
N LEU A 50 5.14 -2.81 3.18
CA LEU A 50 4.86 -1.43 2.78
C LEU A 50 3.99 -0.69 3.79
N GLY A 51 2.94 -1.37 4.29
CA GLY A 51 2.09 -0.80 5.33
C GLY A 51 2.89 -0.37 6.58
N LYS A 52 3.89 -1.18 6.99
CA LYS A 52 4.76 -0.82 8.12
C LYS A 52 5.67 0.37 7.81
N LYS A 53 6.18 0.45 6.59
CA LYS A 53 6.98 1.61 6.16
C LYS A 53 6.16 2.91 6.20
N PHE A 54 4.88 2.86 5.80
CA PHE A 54 3.98 4.00 5.94
C PHE A 54 3.78 4.39 7.41
N THR A 55 3.49 3.43 8.30
CA THR A 55 3.40 3.71 9.75
C THR A 55 4.65 4.40 10.25
N ASN A 56 5.82 3.85 9.95
CA ASN A 56 7.10 4.41 10.39
C ASN A 56 7.31 5.83 9.84
N GLY A 57 6.90 6.09 8.60
CA GLY A 57 6.96 7.40 7.97
C GLY A 57 6.05 8.42 8.68
N PHE A 58 4.80 8.04 8.95
CA PHE A 58 3.84 8.90 9.65
C PHE A 58 4.30 9.22 11.08
N VAL A 59 4.77 8.22 11.82
CA VAL A 59 5.29 8.43 13.19
C VAL A 59 6.49 9.37 13.19
N ARG A 60 7.43 9.20 12.24
CA ARG A 60 8.59 10.10 12.11
C ARG A 60 8.22 11.54 11.75
N ASN A 61 7.10 11.72 11.07
CA ASN A 61 6.55 13.04 10.78
C ASN A 61 5.72 13.62 11.95
N GLY A 62 5.71 12.95 13.10
CA GLY A 62 5.08 13.44 14.33
C GLY A 62 3.59 13.14 14.45
N HIS A 63 3.05 12.27 13.62
CA HIS A 63 1.64 11.88 13.68
C HIS A 63 1.42 10.73 14.67
N ASP A 64 0.20 10.64 15.22
CA ASP A 64 -0.26 9.47 15.96
C ASP A 64 -0.78 8.42 14.98
N VAL A 65 -0.34 7.17 15.10
CA VAL A 65 -0.73 6.11 14.17
C VAL A 65 -1.24 4.89 14.94
N LEU A 66 -2.46 4.49 14.62
CA LEU A 66 -3.04 3.23 15.03
C LEU A 66 -3.00 2.24 13.86
N GLU A 67 -2.30 1.12 14.05
CA GLU A 67 -2.23 0.06 13.05
C GLU A 67 -3.34 -0.96 13.25
N ILE A 68 -4.04 -1.32 12.17
CA ILE A 68 -5.05 -2.37 12.16
C ILE A 68 -4.73 -3.35 11.04
N SER A 69 -4.79 -4.66 11.33
CA SER A 69 -4.67 -5.72 10.33
C SER A 69 -6.01 -6.45 10.18
N ASP A 70 -6.66 -6.25 9.06
CA ASP A 70 -7.93 -6.89 8.74
C ASP A 70 -7.82 -8.42 8.71
N ARG A 71 -6.81 -8.93 8.04
CA ARG A 71 -6.61 -10.38 7.86
C ARG A 71 -6.21 -11.08 9.15
N ASP A 72 -5.37 -10.43 9.96
CA ASP A 72 -4.95 -11.00 11.22
C ASP A 72 -6.09 -10.97 12.24
N TYR A 73 -6.88 -9.87 12.27
CA TYR A 73 -8.08 -9.80 13.09
C TYR A 73 -9.05 -10.93 12.75
N LEU A 74 -9.42 -11.07 11.48
CA LEU A 74 -10.34 -12.12 11.04
C LEU A 74 -9.81 -13.54 11.28
N ARG A 75 -8.50 -13.73 11.19
CA ARG A 75 -7.86 -15.02 11.49
C ARG A 75 -7.86 -15.35 12.97
N ASN A 76 -7.63 -14.35 13.82
CA ASN A 76 -7.55 -14.53 15.26
C ASN A 76 -8.93 -14.67 15.92
N ASN A 77 -9.95 -14.06 15.33
CA ASN A 77 -11.33 -14.06 15.82
C ASN A 77 -12.23 -15.04 15.04
N LYS A 78 -11.67 -16.14 14.56
CA LYS A 78 -12.46 -17.24 14.01
C LYS A 78 -13.29 -17.88 15.13
N SER A 79 -14.60 -17.86 14.98
CA SER A 79 -15.52 -18.63 15.81
C SER A 79 -15.33 -20.14 15.57
N PHE A 80 -15.95 -20.98 16.39
CA PHE A 80 -15.95 -22.46 16.25
C PHE A 80 -16.39 -22.94 14.85
N SER A 81 -17.06 -22.08 14.08
CA SER A 81 -17.54 -22.38 12.72
C SER A 81 -16.49 -22.29 11.62
N LEU A 82 -15.22 -22.04 11.90
CA LEU A 82 -14.14 -21.84 10.92
C LEU A 82 -14.37 -20.64 9.94
N ILE A 83 -15.53 -20.00 9.99
CA ILE A 83 -15.88 -18.87 9.12
C ILE A 83 -15.54 -17.57 9.84
N PRO A 84 -14.75 -16.68 9.21
CA PRO A 84 -14.48 -15.36 9.78
C PRO A 84 -15.78 -14.57 9.93
N ASN A 85 -16.06 -14.07 11.12
CA ASN A 85 -17.22 -13.20 11.33
C ASN A 85 -16.87 -11.77 10.89
N LYS A 86 -17.24 -11.43 9.66
CA LYS A 86 -17.00 -10.10 9.10
C LYS A 86 -17.76 -9.01 9.85
N ASN A 87 -18.96 -9.28 10.33
CA ASN A 87 -19.74 -8.27 11.06
C ASN A 87 -19.03 -7.84 12.34
N ASN A 88 -18.40 -8.78 13.06
CA ASN A 88 -17.62 -8.44 14.24
C ASN A 88 -16.43 -7.54 13.89
N PHE A 89 -15.85 -7.71 12.70
CA PHE A 89 -14.76 -6.84 12.25
C PHE A 89 -15.26 -5.43 11.93
N GLN A 90 -16.43 -5.29 11.30
CA GLN A 90 -17.02 -3.97 11.04
C GLN A 90 -17.33 -3.24 12.36
N ASN A 91 -17.96 -3.93 13.32
CA ASN A 91 -18.27 -3.37 14.63
C ASN A 91 -16.96 -2.93 15.35
N PHE A 92 -15.93 -3.78 15.33
CA PHE A 92 -14.62 -3.43 15.88
C PHE A 92 -14.03 -2.18 15.22
N LEU A 93 -14.14 -2.05 13.91
CA LEU A 93 -13.65 -0.87 13.20
C LEU A 93 -14.43 0.39 13.62
N ILE A 94 -15.76 0.30 13.72
CA ILE A 94 -16.61 1.42 14.11
C ILE A 94 -16.32 1.86 15.55
N ASP A 95 -16.23 0.91 16.48
CA ASP A 95 -15.92 1.20 17.89
C ASP A 95 -14.51 1.80 18.02
N THR A 96 -13.54 1.24 17.30
CA THR A 96 -12.17 1.77 17.27
C THR A 96 -12.16 3.19 16.69
N PHE A 97 -12.93 3.43 15.63
CA PHE A 97 -13.06 4.75 15.03
C PHE A 97 -13.64 5.77 16.00
N LYS A 98 -14.73 5.43 16.69
CA LYS A 98 -15.37 6.30 17.68
C LYS A 98 -14.41 6.67 18.82
N ASN A 99 -13.63 5.70 19.30
CA ASN A 99 -12.70 5.90 20.41
C ASN A 99 -11.45 6.68 20.00
N TYR A 100 -10.86 6.33 18.85
CA TYR A 100 -9.62 6.96 18.40
C TYR A 100 -9.87 8.29 17.71
N TYR A 101 -10.98 8.42 16.99
CA TYR A 101 -11.42 9.59 16.24
C TYR A 101 -10.33 10.13 15.29
N PRO A 102 -9.99 9.40 14.24
CA PRO A 102 -8.89 9.73 13.34
C PRO A 102 -9.22 10.91 12.42
N ASP A 103 -8.17 11.63 12.00
CA ASP A 103 -8.23 12.60 10.91
C ASP A 103 -8.15 11.91 9.54
N ILE A 104 -7.41 10.77 9.47
CA ILE A 104 -7.18 10.03 8.23
C ILE A 104 -7.33 8.53 8.48
N ILE A 105 -8.00 7.84 7.58
CA ILE A 105 -7.89 6.38 7.41
C ILE A 105 -7.12 6.13 6.12
N PHE A 106 -5.98 5.46 6.24
CA PHE A 106 -5.10 5.08 5.16
C PHE A 106 -5.04 3.56 5.08
N PHE A 107 -5.50 2.96 3.98
CA PHE A 107 -5.58 1.51 3.88
C PHE A 107 -5.08 0.96 2.55
N GLY A 108 -4.53 -0.25 2.59
CA GLY A 108 -4.02 -0.92 1.41
C GLY A 108 -4.27 -2.43 1.41
N HIS A 109 -4.54 -2.96 0.22
CA HIS A 109 -4.75 -4.41 -0.01
C HIS A 109 -5.83 -5.06 0.85
N THR A 110 -6.75 -4.28 1.37
CA THR A 110 -7.92 -4.80 2.11
C THR A 110 -9.12 -4.97 1.19
N LYS A 111 -9.99 -5.91 1.53
CA LYS A 111 -11.30 -6.15 0.92
C LYS A 111 -12.35 -6.40 1.99
N ASN A 112 -11.96 -6.23 3.23
CA ASN A 112 -12.75 -6.66 4.37
C ASN A 112 -13.46 -5.50 5.06
N ILE A 113 -13.33 -4.28 4.54
CA ILE A 113 -14.10 -3.13 4.99
C ILE A 113 -15.36 -3.05 4.13
N ASP A 114 -16.52 -3.05 4.75
CA ASP A 114 -17.78 -2.87 4.04
C ASP A 114 -17.99 -1.38 3.69
N LEU A 115 -18.62 -1.10 2.55
CA LEU A 115 -18.89 0.27 2.11
C LEU A 115 -19.74 1.03 3.13
N ASN A 116 -20.73 0.36 3.72
CA ASN A 116 -21.55 0.94 4.79
C ASN A 116 -20.71 1.39 6.00
N THR A 117 -19.61 0.68 6.30
CA THR A 117 -18.70 1.07 7.37
C THR A 117 -17.94 2.35 7.02
N LEU A 118 -17.55 2.52 5.76
CA LEU A 118 -16.94 3.77 5.30
C LEU A 118 -17.92 4.95 5.35
N ASP A 119 -19.17 4.73 4.98
CA ASP A 119 -20.22 5.73 5.09
C ASP A 119 -20.48 6.12 6.55
N GLU A 120 -20.49 5.14 7.46
CA GLU A 120 -20.63 5.41 8.90
C GLU A 120 -19.45 6.25 9.42
N PHE A 121 -18.21 5.96 9.01
CA PHE A 121 -17.05 6.78 9.38
C PHE A 121 -17.22 8.24 8.94
N LYS A 122 -17.63 8.46 7.70
CA LYS A 122 -17.92 9.83 7.18
C LYS A 122 -19.08 10.50 7.89
N SER A 123 -20.08 9.74 8.35
CA SER A 123 -21.20 10.30 9.13
C SER A 123 -20.77 10.76 10.52
N ILE A 124 -19.86 10.02 11.17
CA ILE A 124 -19.31 10.34 12.49
C ILE A 124 -18.34 11.54 12.40
N ASN A 125 -17.45 11.55 11.40
CA ASN A 125 -16.50 12.62 11.18
C ASN A 125 -16.54 13.10 9.71
N LYS A 126 -17.26 14.20 9.47
CA LYS A 126 -17.41 14.79 8.13
C LYS A 126 -16.09 15.31 7.52
N ASN A 127 -15.09 15.57 8.35
CA ASN A 127 -13.76 16.02 7.92
C ASN A 127 -12.77 14.88 7.74
N LEU A 128 -13.22 13.63 7.91
CA LEU A 128 -12.38 12.46 7.72
C LEU A 128 -11.87 12.38 6.29
N ILE A 129 -10.58 12.14 6.14
CA ILE A 129 -9.96 11.81 4.86
C ILE A 129 -9.80 10.29 4.75
N LEU A 130 -10.43 9.72 3.73
CA LEU A 130 -10.27 8.31 3.37
C LEU A 130 -9.28 8.19 2.22
N SER A 131 -8.26 7.36 2.39
CA SER A 131 -7.25 7.16 1.35
C SER A 131 -6.91 5.68 1.21
N GLN A 132 -6.82 5.20 -0.02
CA GLN A 132 -6.30 3.86 -0.29
C GLN A 132 -5.01 3.92 -1.08
N TRP A 133 -4.20 2.86 -0.96
CA TRP A 133 -2.96 2.70 -1.71
C TRP A 133 -2.83 1.29 -2.29
N ASN A 134 -2.15 1.20 -3.43
CA ASN A 134 -1.83 -0.06 -4.07
C ASN A 134 -0.50 0.07 -4.82
N GLU A 135 0.46 -0.81 -4.50
CA GLU A 135 1.78 -0.83 -5.13
C GLU A 135 1.89 -1.84 -6.27
N ASP A 136 0.93 -2.72 -6.42
CA ASP A 136 0.95 -3.68 -7.51
C ASP A 136 0.73 -2.99 -8.87
N PRO A 137 1.42 -3.42 -9.94
CA PRO A 137 1.21 -2.88 -11.27
C PRO A 137 -0.25 -3.02 -11.73
N ILE A 138 -0.80 -1.96 -12.34
CA ILE A 138 -2.16 -1.91 -12.85
C ILE A 138 -2.11 -1.82 -14.37
N MET A 139 -1.76 -2.92 -15.02
CA MET A 139 -1.70 -3.03 -16.49
C MET A 139 -2.83 -3.92 -16.99
N GLN A 140 -3.68 -3.42 -17.86
CA GLN A 140 -4.85 -4.16 -18.38
C GLN A 140 -4.51 -5.43 -19.16
N SER A 141 -3.28 -5.55 -19.61
CA SER A 141 -2.80 -6.72 -20.36
C SER A 141 -2.50 -7.96 -19.52
N LEU A 142 -2.60 -7.85 -18.20
CA LEU A 142 -2.21 -8.92 -17.27
C LEU A 142 -3.39 -9.32 -16.39
N ASP A 143 -3.73 -10.60 -16.33
CA ASP A 143 -4.88 -11.13 -15.60
C ASP A 143 -4.87 -10.76 -14.10
N TYR A 144 -3.70 -10.80 -13.44
CA TYR A 144 -3.60 -10.40 -12.04
C TYR A 144 -3.85 -8.90 -11.83
N SER A 145 -3.53 -8.08 -12.83
CA SER A 145 -3.82 -6.64 -12.79
C SER A 145 -5.30 -6.35 -12.87
N LEU A 146 -6.09 -7.14 -13.58
CA LEU A 146 -7.55 -7.01 -13.61
C LEU A 146 -8.15 -7.20 -12.22
N LYS A 147 -7.60 -8.15 -11.45
CA LYS A 147 -7.99 -8.36 -10.05
C LYS A 147 -7.62 -7.16 -9.18
N ASN A 148 -6.43 -6.59 -9.35
CA ASN A 148 -6.01 -5.39 -8.63
C ASN A 148 -6.86 -4.18 -8.98
N ILE A 149 -7.17 -3.98 -10.26
CA ILE A 149 -8.09 -2.94 -10.73
C ILE A 149 -9.48 -3.11 -10.08
N SER A 150 -10.01 -4.32 -10.05
CA SER A 150 -11.31 -4.61 -9.40
C SER A 150 -11.30 -4.26 -7.91
N ASN A 151 -10.19 -4.56 -7.20
CA ASN A 151 -10.05 -4.26 -5.79
C ASN A 151 -9.98 -2.75 -5.53
N ILE A 152 -9.24 -2.01 -6.36
CA ILE A 152 -9.14 -0.56 -6.26
C ILE A 152 -10.49 0.08 -6.54
N LYS A 153 -11.19 -0.39 -7.57
CA LYS A 153 -12.53 0.10 -7.93
C LYS A 153 -13.55 -0.08 -6.83
N LEU A 154 -13.42 -1.12 -6.00
CA LEU A 154 -14.35 -1.37 -4.91
C LEU A 154 -14.52 -0.15 -4.01
N TYR A 155 -13.43 0.59 -3.78
CA TYR A 155 -13.41 1.74 -2.87
C TYR A 155 -13.19 3.08 -3.57
N SER A 156 -12.83 3.10 -4.87
CA SER A 156 -12.35 4.31 -5.54
C SER A 156 -13.31 5.50 -5.49
N ASP A 157 -14.60 5.22 -5.47
CA ASP A 157 -15.63 6.25 -5.44
C ASP A 157 -15.99 6.73 -4.02
N PHE A 158 -15.53 5.97 -3.00
CA PHE A 158 -15.75 6.27 -1.58
C PHE A 158 -14.58 6.99 -0.93
N VAL A 159 -13.37 6.85 -1.50
CA VAL A 159 -12.18 7.46 -0.94
C VAL A 159 -11.88 8.82 -1.58
N ASP A 160 -11.30 9.69 -0.76
CA ASP A 160 -10.88 11.02 -1.21
C ASP A 160 -9.61 10.94 -2.09
N HIS A 161 -8.72 9.96 -1.82
CA HIS A 161 -7.45 9.80 -2.54
C HIS A 161 -7.10 8.33 -2.79
N ASN A 162 -6.65 8.07 -4.02
CA ASN A 162 -6.15 6.76 -4.45
C ASN A 162 -4.67 6.89 -4.82
N PHE A 163 -3.79 6.25 -4.06
CA PHE A 163 -2.35 6.25 -4.31
C PHE A 163 -1.94 4.96 -5.02
N ILE A 164 -1.35 5.08 -6.20
CA ILE A 164 -0.92 3.94 -7.03
C ILE A 164 0.48 4.15 -7.57
N THR A 165 1.20 3.06 -7.81
CA THR A 165 2.56 3.07 -8.41
C THR A 165 2.54 3.02 -9.94
N THR A 166 1.37 2.92 -10.54
CA THR A 166 1.17 3.03 -12.00
C THR A 166 0.73 4.45 -12.32
N ASP A 167 1.28 5.04 -13.39
CA ASP A 167 0.86 6.37 -13.83
C ASP A 167 -0.66 6.38 -14.11
N PRO A 168 -1.44 7.24 -13.43
CA PRO A 168 -2.89 7.31 -13.64
C PRO A 168 -3.30 7.61 -15.08
N SER A 169 -2.43 8.27 -15.87
CA SER A 169 -2.71 8.62 -17.28
C SER A 169 -2.89 7.38 -18.17
N VAL A 170 -2.16 6.28 -17.85
CA VAL A 170 -2.21 5.03 -18.62
C VAL A 170 -3.40 4.13 -18.28
N LEU A 171 -4.17 4.47 -17.25
CA LEU A 171 -5.37 3.72 -16.88
C LEU A 171 -6.46 3.92 -17.91
N LYS A 172 -6.77 2.88 -18.68
CA LYS A 172 -7.83 2.87 -19.71
C LYS A 172 -9.23 2.63 -19.14
N THR A 173 -9.37 2.49 -17.82
CA THR A 173 -10.64 2.19 -17.16
C THR A 173 -11.50 3.43 -16.99
N LYS A 174 -12.84 3.26 -16.93
CA LYS A 174 -13.80 4.30 -16.52
C LYS A 174 -13.71 4.53 -15.01
N ILE A 175 -12.59 5.05 -14.53
CA ILE A 175 -12.39 5.46 -13.14
C ILE A 175 -12.30 6.99 -13.13
N ASN A 176 -12.88 7.63 -12.14
CA ASN A 176 -12.68 9.07 -11.92
C ASN A 176 -11.21 9.32 -11.55
N LYS A 177 -10.40 9.72 -12.55
CA LYS A 177 -8.96 9.87 -12.38
C LYS A 177 -8.54 11.06 -11.50
N LYS A 178 -9.44 11.97 -11.18
CA LYS A 178 -9.13 13.18 -10.39
C LYS A 178 -8.55 12.86 -9.02
N ASN A 179 -8.94 11.72 -8.46
CA ASN A 179 -8.53 11.31 -7.11
C ASN A 179 -7.39 10.28 -7.12
N PHE A 180 -6.78 10.03 -8.30
CA PHE A 180 -5.67 9.10 -8.42
C PHE A 180 -4.35 9.85 -8.45
N HIS A 181 -3.44 9.42 -7.59
CA HIS A 181 -2.12 10.01 -7.42
C HIS A 181 -1.06 8.94 -7.63
N PHE A 182 -0.06 9.28 -8.43
CA PHE A 182 1.13 8.46 -8.54
C PHE A 182 1.97 8.59 -7.27
N PHE A 183 2.52 7.48 -6.78
CA PHE A 183 3.52 7.50 -5.72
C PHE A 183 4.59 6.45 -5.97
N PHE A 184 5.79 6.70 -5.48
CA PHE A 184 6.86 5.73 -5.49
C PHE A 184 6.70 4.74 -4.34
N VAL A 185 7.18 3.49 -4.55
CA VAL A 185 7.25 2.52 -3.46
C VAL A 185 8.08 3.11 -2.32
N PRO A 186 7.53 3.22 -1.11
CA PRO A 186 8.22 3.87 -0.01
C PRO A 186 9.42 3.05 0.46
N VAL A 187 10.48 3.76 0.82
CA VAL A 187 11.70 3.22 1.43
C VAL A 187 11.76 3.70 2.88
N ASP A 188 12.08 2.79 3.78
CA ASP A 188 12.31 3.13 5.18
C ASP A 188 13.81 3.11 5.49
N LYS A 189 14.39 4.28 5.73
CA LYS A 189 15.82 4.44 5.99
C LYS A 189 16.35 3.62 7.18
N ASN A 190 15.49 3.20 8.11
CA ASN A 190 15.89 2.37 9.24
C ASN A 190 15.86 0.87 8.93
N ILE A 191 15.16 0.49 7.87
CA ILE A 191 15.06 -0.90 7.39
C ILE A 191 16.02 -1.08 6.20
N GLU A 192 16.00 -0.13 5.27
CA GLU A 192 16.74 -0.15 4.01
C GLU A 192 17.92 0.83 4.07
N SER A 193 18.77 0.65 5.07
CA SER A 193 19.90 1.53 5.36
C SER A 193 21.16 1.25 4.54
N PHE A 194 21.10 0.28 3.62
CA PHE A 194 22.28 -0.18 2.88
C PHE A 194 22.63 0.82 1.78
N ASP A 195 23.70 1.58 1.99
CA ASP A 195 24.24 2.55 1.01
C ASP A 195 25.27 1.85 0.09
N VAL A 196 24.80 1.42 -1.07
CA VAL A 196 25.66 0.76 -2.09
C VAL A 196 26.23 1.73 -3.12
N PHE A 197 25.80 2.98 -3.13
CA PHE A 197 26.20 3.94 -4.16
C PHE A 197 27.69 4.31 -4.08
N LYS A 198 28.31 4.16 -2.92
CA LYS A 198 29.73 4.37 -2.69
C LYS A 198 30.58 3.13 -2.94
N MET A 199 29.96 1.98 -3.17
CA MET A 199 30.65 0.72 -3.40
C MET A 199 30.83 0.48 -4.90
N LYS A 200 32.01 0.04 -5.30
CA LYS A 200 32.21 -0.40 -6.69
C LYS A 200 31.38 -1.67 -6.92
N PRO A 201 30.45 -1.67 -7.87
CA PRO A 201 29.62 -2.84 -8.12
C PRO A 201 30.50 -4.02 -8.58
N LYS A 202 30.26 -5.20 -8.01
CA LYS A 202 30.95 -6.43 -8.38
C LYS A 202 30.35 -7.11 -9.62
N LYS A 203 29.12 -6.72 -9.98
CA LYS A 203 28.35 -7.24 -11.11
C LYS A 203 27.69 -6.08 -11.83
N ASP A 204 27.62 -6.16 -13.13
CA ASP A 204 26.97 -5.14 -13.96
C ASP A 204 25.44 -5.22 -13.84
N LEU A 205 24.92 -6.43 -13.65
CA LEU A 205 23.51 -6.70 -13.46
C LEU A 205 23.29 -7.62 -12.26
N PHE A 206 22.38 -7.25 -11.37
CA PHE A 206 21.89 -8.09 -10.30
C PHE A 206 20.37 -8.22 -10.40
N TYR A 207 19.88 -9.44 -10.56
CA TYR A 207 18.46 -9.75 -10.61
C TYR A 207 18.09 -10.68 -9.44
N ALA A 208 17.18 -10.19 -8.58
CA ALA A 208 16.65 -10.96 -7.48
C ALA A 208 15.12 -10.98 -7.55
N MET A 209 14.56 -12.15 -7.57
CA MET A 209 13.11 -12.33 -7.55
C MET A 209 12.69 -13.41 -6.55
N SER A 210 11.51 -13.25 -5.97
CA SER A 210 10.88 -14.34 -5.25
C SER A 210 10.23 -15.29 -6.26
N HIS A 211 10.62 -16.54 -6.20
CA HIS A 211 9.98 -17.62 -6.96
C HIS A 211 8.54 -17.76 -6.44
N GLY A 212 7.54 -17.42 -7.20
CA GLY A 212 6.13 -17.35 -6.79
C GLY A 212 5.49 -18.66 -6.28
N VAL A 213 6.29 -19.69 -6.00
CA VAL A 213 5.87 -21.04 -5.56
C VAL A 213 4.88 -20.99 -4.38
N ASN A 214 5.09 -20.10 -3.42
CA ASN A 214 4.20 -19.99 -2.26
C ASN A 214 2.90 -19.23 -2.54
N ARG A 215 2.73 -18.69 -3.74
CA ARG A 215 1.50 -17.97 -4.13
C ARG A 215 0.52 -18.86 -4.91
N ALA A 216 0.74 -20.15 -4.95
CA ALA A 216 -0.06 -21.15 -5.71
C ALA A 216 -0.22 -20.82 -7.21
N THR A 217 0.67 -20.00 -7.77
CA THR A 217 0.61 -19.53 -9.16
C THR A 217 1.50 -20.32 -10.10
N LEU A 218 2.49 -21.04 -9.58
CA LEU A 218 3.28 -22.01 -10.35
C LEU A 218 2.69 -23.41 -10.12
N LYS A 219 1.78 -23.79 -10.98
CA LYS A 219 1.49 -25.19 -11.19
C LYS A 219 2.70 -25.82 -11.90
N GLU A 220 3.03 -27.06 -11.59
CA GLU A 220 4.04 -27.83 -12.31
C GLU A 220 3.87 -27.63 -13.82
N GLY A 221 4.95 -27.22 -14.49
CA GLY A 221 4.96 -27.00 -15.94
C GLY A 221 4.55 -25.60 -16.44
N VAL A 222 4.23 -24.64 -15.56
CA VAL A 222 4.01 -23.25 -15.98
C VAL A 222 5.29 -22.46 -15.73
N GLU A 223 6.00 -22.14 -16.80
CA GLU A 223 7.15 -21.24 -16.75
C GLU A 223 6.71 -19.80 -16.48
N ASP A 224 7.25 -19.20 -15.43
CA ASP A 224 7.10 -17.77 -15.19
C ASP A 224 7.97 -17.03 -16.21
N ALA A 225 7.37 -16.10 -16.99
CA ALA A 225 8.10 -15.29 -17.96
C ALA A 225 9.33 -14.56 -17.39
N ARG A 226 9.36 -14.35 -16.07
CA ARG A 226 10.52 -13.79 -15.37
C ARG A 226 11.70 -14.76 -15.26
N ILE A 227 11.44 -16.07 -15.30
CA ILE A 227 12.49 -17.12 -15.29
C ILE A 227 13.16 -17.17 -16.67
N ASN A 228 12.37 -17.02 -17.72
CA ASN A 228 12.86 -17.06 -19.10
C ASN A 228 13.64 -15.80 -19.50
N PHE A 229 13.70 -14.77 -18.62
CA PHE A 229 14.52 -13.59 -18.81
C PHE A 229 16.00 -13.83 -18.47
N LEU A 230 16.33 -14.87 -17.73
CA LEU A 230 17.69 -15.25 -17.35
C LEU A 230 18.27 -16.28 -18.33
#